data_eae53e0600e108e7f62d6e7a7af253b8
#
_entry.id   eae53e0600e108e7f62d6e7a7af253b8
#
_cell.length_a   1.000
_cell.length_b   1.000
_cell.length_c   1.000
_cell.angle_alpha   90.00
_cell.angle_beta   90.00
_cell.angle_gamma   90.00
#
_symmetry.space_group_name_H-M   'P 1'
#
loop_
_entity.id
_entity.type
_entity.pdbx_description
1 polymer ?
#
loop_
_entity_poly.entity_id
_entity_poly.type
_entity_poly.pdbx_seq_one_letter_code
_entity_poly.pdbx_strand_id
1 'polypeptide(L)'
;RGQGGMAAEGYYDMFWKSGCSAGNCIADKIKAGDYVIIQFGINDRNKSTNEKYNSSMTAMFNETRAKGAYPIIMSPIRRCYFFNNDSIYESYHEYPWLARELSESLDVPMIDMDTLARNYMLSLGYTYTSQFVFNHATKAEYSNLGSDQADDVHLQMNGANAYGRIITEQMRVHKDPIVKKLGDYMAPMYQVSVKVSPAGSDSATSISAYYPEGMTVMLKTIPKNGKKFLGWYDGYGNKVSGNSVSSVSSPNIHTFVMKNASTQFTAVYEGGNAEKYTGDGKALTEFPTGTPKSLDDVTFEPFTPIGGNGENDVKVDKNIKNFFDAFIPDSGIGYSESNNAGFHGEGFWNFANEKNSYGSYRMKFPGAGYVTLAIIYANGGTTDRMINAYLDHDYYISAPPTGSWTTWDTAYVVMDAPLGEAELRFMSLTSDGGPNIDMF
;
A
#
# COMPACT_ATOMS: atom_id res chain seq x y z
N ARG A 1 2.47 16.15 11.73
CA ARG A 1 3.92 16.05 11.92
C ARG A 1 4.36 14.62 11.64
N GLY A 2 5.21 14.42 10.65
CA GLY A 2 5.79 13.13 10.32
C GLY A 2 7.20 12.97 10.87
N GLN A 3 7.59 11.73 11.15
CA GLN A 3 8.95 11.34 11.49
C GLN A 3 9.30 10.08 10.73
N GLY A 4 10.32 10.14 9.87
CA GLY A 4 10.73 9.01 9.05
C GLY A 4 11.16 7.80 9.88
N GLY A 5 10.81 6.61 9.43
CA GLY A 5 11.22 5.35 10.03
C GLY A 5 10.61 4.98 11.38
N MET A 6 9.55 5.68 11.83
CA MET A 6 8.93 5.43 13.14
C MET A 6 7.76 4.45 13.05
N ALA A 7 7.68 3.53 13.99
CA ALA A 7 6.49 2.75 14.32
C ALA A 7 5.60 3.54 15.30
N ALA A 8 4.33 3.15 15.44
CA ALA A 8 3.34 3.82 16.29
C ALA A 8 3.80 3.95 17.75
N GLU A 9 4.32 2.86 18.35
CA GLU A 9 4.83 2.86 19.72
C GLU A 9 5.95 3.87 19.92
N GLY A 10 7.00 3.80 19.09
CA GLY A 10 8.13 4.70 19.21
C GLY A 10 7.75 6.17 18.98
N TYR A 11 6.78 6.41 18.09
CA TYR A 11 6.27 7.76 17.86
C TYR A 11 5.44 8.26 19.02
N TYR A 12 4.59 7.42 19.60
CA TYR A 12 3.81 7.74 20.79
C TYR A 12 4.71 8.19 21.94
N ASP A 13 5.75 7.43 22.24
CA ASP A 13 6.67 7.71 23.34
C ASP A 13 7.54 8.94 23.10
N MET A 14 8.02 9.13 21.88
CA MET A 14 9.02 10.15 21.57
C MET A 14 8.42 11.49 21.21
N PHE A 15 7.25 11.51 20.54
CA PHE A 15 6.71 12.73 19.95
C PHE A 15 5.25 13.03 20.30
N TRP A 16 4.48 12.04 20.77
CA TRP A 16 3.05 12.21 20.96
C TRP A 16 2.66 12.56 22.39
N LYS A 17 2.82 11.63 23.34
CA LYS A 17 2.31 11.74 24.71
C LYS A 17 2.84 12.97 25.43
N SER A 18 2.07 13.54 26.37
CA SER A 18 2.55 14.63 27.22
C SER A 18 3.82 14.23 27.97
N GLY A 19 4.80 15.13 28.01
CA GLY A 19 6.13 14.82 28.57
C GLY A 19 6.99 13.92 27.68
N CYS A 20 6.71 13.85 26.39
CA CYS A 20 7.46 13.08 25.40
C CYS A 20 8.95 13.49 25.36
N SER A 21 9.84 12.54 24.99
CA SER A 21 11.29 12.78 25.01
C SER A 21 11.78 13.87 24.06
N ALA A 22 11.04 14.17 22.99
CA ALA A 22 11.35 15.25 22.07
C ALA A 22 11.01 16.67 22.62
N GLY A 23 10.35 16.75 23.77
CA GLY A 23 10.03 18.03 24.44
C GLY A 23 9.03 18.96 23.72
N ASN A 24 8.49 18.53 22.59
CA ASN A 24 7.52 19.27 21.78
C ASN A 24 6.37 18.35 21.36
N CYS A 25 5.62 17.92 22.36
CA CYS A 25 4.66 16.83 22.26
C CYS A 25 3.40 17.23 21.50
N ILE A 26 2.88 16.32 20.68
CA ILE A 26 1.69 16.58 19.87
C ILE A 26 0.45 16.68 20.76
N ALA A 27 0.29 15.77 21.71
CA ALA A 27 -0.85 15.76 22.62
C ALA A 27 -1.04 17.11 23.35
N ASP A 28 0.05 17.82 23.66
CA ASP A 28 -0.01 19.13 24.33
C ASP A 28 -0.49 20.27 23.41
N LYS A 29 -0.53 20.05 22.11
CA LYS A 29 -0.91 21.05 21.09
C LYS A 29 -2.31 20.88 20.56
N ILE A 30 -2.89 19.71 20.72
CA ILE A 30 -4.24 19.41 20.27
C ILE A 30 -5.24 20.25 21.06
N LYS A 31 -6.17 20.88 20.34
CA LYS A 31 -7.23 21.73 20.88
C LYS A 31 -8.59 21.17 20.49
N ALA A 32 -9.61 21.55 21.25
CA ALA A 32 -10.97 21.22 20.89
C ALA A 32 -11.33 21.73 19.49
N GLY A 33 -11.94 20.85 18.69
CA GLY A 33 -12.32 21.12 17.31
C GLY A 33 -11.23 20.80 16.26
N ASP A 34 -10.01 20.44 16.68
CA ASP A 34 -8.97 20.00 15.74
C ASP A 34 -9.34 18.65 15.11
N TYR A 35 -8.93 18.46 13.85
CA TYR A 35 -8.97 17.17 13.16
C TYR A 35 -7.56 16.57 13.20
N VAL A 36 -7.45 15.34 13.70
CA VAL A 36 -6.16 14.67 13.89
C VAL A 36 -6.15 13.37 13.07
N ILE A 37 -5.50 13.43 11.90
CA ILE A 37 -5.33 12.27 11.03
C ILE A 37 -4.08 11.51 11.47
N ILE A 38 -4.24 10.21 11.78
CA ILE A 38 -3.18 9.36 12.30
C ILE A 38 -2.98 8.17 11.35
N GLN A 39 -1.74 8.05 10.83
CA GLN A 39 -1.36 6.98 9.91
C GLN A 39 -0.07 6.29 10.40
N PHE A 40 -0.17 4.99 10.66
CA PHE A 40 0.94 4.10 10.98
C PHE A 40 0.72 2.72 10.32
N GLY A 41 1.68 1.80 10.48
CA GLY A 41 1.64 0.46 9.91
C GLY A 41 2.81 0.16 8.96
N ILE A 42 3.37 1.18 8.30
CA ILE A 42 4.47 1.00 7.33
C ILE A 42 5.74 0.46 8.00
N ASN A 43 6.14 1.06 9.11
CA ASN A 43 7.35 0.66 9.85
C ASN A 43 7.05 -0.31 10.99
N ASP A 44 5.79 -0.42 11.38
CA ASP A 44 5.35 -1.27 12.47
C ASP A 44 5.62 -2.74 12.17
N ARG A 45 5.43 -3.16 10.91
CA ARG A 45 5.72 -4.52 10.44
C ARG A 45 7.10 -5.07 10.83
N ASN A 46 8.10 -4.20 10.99
CA ASN A 46 9.48 -4.57 11.31
C ASN A 46 9.93 -4.10 12.69
N LYS A 47 9.12 -3.30 13.40
CA LYS A 47 9.57 -2.59 14.61
C LYS A 47 8.58 -2.63 15.76
N SER A 48 7.41 -3.23 15.57
CA SER A 48 6.37 -3.27 16.59
C SER A 48 5.72 -4.65 16.64
N THR A 49 4.90 -4.89 17.66
CA THR A 49 3.96 -6.00 17.70
C THR A 49 2.54 -5.47 17.55
N ASN A 50 1.60 -6.35 17.24
CA ASN A 50 0.19 -5.97 17.08
C ASN A 50 -0.37 -5.33 18.36
N GLU A 51 -0.01 -5.86 19.54
CA GLU A 51 -0.46 -5.30 20.82
C GLU A 51 0.08 -3.88 21.04
N LYS A 52 1.33 -3.64 20.69
CA LYS A 52 1.98 -2.34 20.84
C LYS A 52 1.43 -1.32 19.84
N TYR A 53 1.21 -1.74 18.59
CA TYR A 53 0.53 -0.92 17.59
C TYR A 53 -0.87 -0.55 18.08
N ASN A 54 -1.69 -1.54 18.43
CA ASN A 54 -3.07 -1.33 18.87
C ASN A 54 -3.14 -0.45 20.12
N SER A 55 -2.30 -0.69 21.12
CA SER A 55 -2.29 0.11 22.36
C SER A 55 -1.87 1.56 22.08
N SER A 56 -0.87 1.79 21.25
CA SER A 56 -0.39 3.14 20.93
C SER A 56 -1.39 3.92 20.09
N MET A 57 -1.99 3.27 19.07
CA MET A 57 -3.04 3.88 18.25
C MET A 57 -4.26 4.22 19.10
N THR A 58 -4.72 3.29 19.94
CA THR A 58 -5.83 3.50 20.88
C THR A 58 -5.57 4.67 21.82
N ALA A 59 -4.36 4.77 22.38
CA ALA A 59 -3.99 5.87 23.25
C ALA A 59 -4.05 7.22 22.51
N MET A 60 -3.50 7.30 21.28
CA MET A 60 -3.54 8.52 20.47
C MET A 60 -4.98 8.95 20.14
N PHE A 61 -5.88 8.01 19.82
CA PHE A 61 -7.28 8.33 19.54
C PHE A 61 -8.02 8.82 20.79
N ASN A 62 -7.84 8.14 21.92
CA ASN A 62 -8.50 8.49 23.17
C ASN A 62 -8.01 9.85 23.71
N GLU A 63 -6.72 10.12 23.65
CA GLU A 63 -6.15 11.40 24.04
C GLU A 63 -6.64 12.54 23.12
N THR A 64 -6.78 12.28 21.83
CA THR A 64 -7.37 13.24 20.89
C THR A 64 -8.80 13.56 21.27
N ARG A 65 -9.64 12.56 21.53
CA ARG A 65 -11.02 12.74 21.96
C ARG A 65 -11.12 13.46 23.32
N ALA A 66 -10.24 13.13 24.27
CA ALA A 66 -10.21 13.77 25.57
C ALA A 66 -9.92 15.28 25.51
N LYS A 67 -9.30 15.74 24.42
CA LYS A 67 -9.10 17.18 24.14
C LYS A 67 -10.28 17.84 23.41
N GLY A 68 -11.34 17.11 23.11
CA GLY A 68 -12.48 17.59 22.30
C GLY A 68 -12.13 17.72 20.81
N ALA A 69 -11.10 17.02 20.34
CA ALA A 69 -10.68 16.94 18.95
C ALA A 69 -11.21 15.66 18.28
N TYR A 70 -11.13 15.61 16.96
CA TYR A 70 -11.68 14.56 16.13
C TYR A 70 -10.55 13.68 15.57
N PRO A 71 -10.34 12.45 16.08
CA PRO A 71 -9.39 11.52 15.49
C PRO A 71 -9.94 10.93 14.19
N ILE A 72 -9.07 10.75 13.20
CA ILE A 72 -9.34 10.05 11.95
C ILE A 72 -8.20 9.07 11.74
N ILE A 73 -8.50 7.80 11.56
CA ILE A 73 -7.50 6.80 11.21
C ILE A 73 -7.29 6.78 9.71
N MET A 74 -6.05 6.57 9.30
CA MET A 74 -5.70 6.32 7.91
C MET A 74 -4.86 5.04 7.84
N SER A 75 -5.28 4.08 7.01
CA SER A 75 -4.46 2.89 6.77
C SER A 75 -3.16 3.24 6.02
N PRO A 76 -2.09 2.44 6.16
CA PRO A 76 -0.88 2.63 5.38
C PRO A 76 -1.18 2.54 3.88
N ILE A 77 -0.47 3.33 3.07
CA ILE A 77 -0.55 3.23 1.61
C ILE A 77 0.10 1.92 1.15
N ARG A 78 -0.46 1.27 0.13
CA ARG A 78 0.11 0.05 -0.43
C ARG A 78 1.41 0.34 -1.20
N ARG A 79 2.36 -0.60 -1.19
CA ARG A 79 3.62 -0.52 -1.95
C ARG A 79 3.39 -0.79 -3.44
N CYS A 80 4.34 -0.37 -4.30
CA CYS A 80 4.33 -0.65 -5.74
C CYS A 80 4.75 -2.10 -6.05
N TYR A 81 4.12 -3.07 -5.41
CA TYR A 81 4.42 -4.49 -5.59
C TYR A 81 3.37 -5.15 -6.47
N PHE A 82 3.53 -4.98 -7.78
CA PHE A 82 2.67 -5.65 -8.74
C PHE A 82 3.09 -7.11 -8.91
N PHE A 83 2.13 -8.00 -8.82
CA PHE A 83 2.30 -9.40 -9.21
C PHE A 83 2.17 -9.53 -10.74
N ASN A 84 1.16 -8.87 -11.28
CA ASN A 84 0.92 -8.69 -12.71
C ASN A 84 0.17 -7.36 -12.90
N ASN A 85 -0.23 -7.03 -14.12
CA ASN A 85 -0.93 -5.77 -14.38
C ASN A 85 -2.28 -5.63 -13.66
N ASP A 86 -2.87 -6.72 -13.19
CA ASP A 86 -4.21 -6.77 -12.61
C ASP A 86 -4.20 -7.02 -11.09
N SER A 87 -3.02 -7.22 -10.49
CA SER A 87 -2.90 -7.58 -9.08
C SER A 87 -1.70 -6.92 -8.42
N ILE A 88 -1.88 -6.52 -7.18
CA ILE A 88 -0.84 -5.93 -6.33
C ILE A 88 -0.82 -6.70 -5.02
N TYR A 89 0.38 -7.14 -4.61
CA TYR A 89 0.58 -7.82 -3.34
C TYR A 89 0.13 -6.98 -2.16
N GLU A 90 -0.31 -7.65 -1.10
CA GLU A 90 -0.51 -7.00 0.18
C GLU A 90 0.82 -6.46 0.72
N SER A 91 0.73 -5.32 1.38
CA SER A 91 1.90 -4.66 1.95
C SER A 91 1.67 -4.48 3.45
N TYR A 92 2.77 -4.55 4.21
CA TYR A 92 2.73 -4.23 5.64
C TYR A 92 1.95 -5.21 6.49
N HIS A 93 1.90 -6.49 6.09
CA HIS A 93 1.31 -7.59 6.85
C HIS A 93 -0.13 -7.28 7.29
N GLU A 94 -0.47 -7.55 8.55
CA GLU A 94 -1.78 -7.31 9.13
C GLU A 94 -2.10 -5.85 9.48
N TYR A 95 -1.15 -4.92 9.40
CA TYR A 95 -1.36 -3.54 9.88
C TYR A 95 -2.46 -2.76 9.14
N PRO A 96 -2.70 -2.92 7.83
CA PRO A 96 -3.87 -2.34 7.19
C PRO A 96 -5.19 -2.90 7.75
N TRP A 97 -5.22 -4.20 8.06
CA TRP A 97 -6.37 -4.85 8.69
C TRP A 97 -6.57 -4.40 10.13
N LEU A 98 -5.51 -4.34 10.94
CA LEU A 98 -5.58 -3.80 12.31
C LEU A 98 -6.09 -2.35 12.35
N ALA A 99 -5.74 -1.54 11.35
CA ALA A 99 -6.28 -0.20 11.23
C ALA A 99 -7.80 -0.20 11.01
N ARG A 100 -8.34 -1.15 10.21
CA ARG A 100 -9.78 -1.34 10.01
C ARG A 100 -10.47 -1.79 11.30
N GLU A 101 -9.92 -2.78 11.99
CA GLU A 101 -10.46 -3.22 13.28
C GLU A 101 -10.49 -2.12 14.34
N LEU A 102 -9.41 -1.33 14.44
CA LEU A 102 -9.39 -0.18 15.36
C LEU A 102 -10.43 0.87 15.00
N SER A 103 -10.64 1.12 13.71
CA SER A 103 -11.69 2.03 13.24
C SER A 103 -13.08 1.56 13.73
N GLU A 104 -13.38 0.29 13.53
CA GLU A 104 -14.67 -0.29 13.91
C GLU A 104 -14.85 -0.38 15.44
N SER A 105 -13.84 -0.96 16.13
CA SER A 105 -13.93 -1.22 17.58
C SER A 105 -13.95 0.05 18.42
N LEU A 106 -13.32 1.12 17.95
CA LEU A 106 -13.23 2.39 18.65
C LEU A 106 -14.17 3.46 18.07
N ASP A 107 -14.95 3.13 17.06
CA ASP A 107 -15.81 4.08 16.34
C ASP A 107 -15.04 5.34 15.89
N VAL A 108 -13.85 5.13 15.28
CA VAL A 108 -13.00 6.19 14.72
C VAL A 108 -13.18 6.19 13.20
N PRO A 109 -13.61 7.30 12.57
CA PRO A 109 -13.78 7.33 11.12
C PRO A 109 -12.44 7.06 10.41
N MET A 110 -12.51 6.35 9.29
CA MET A 110 -11.34 5.85 8.56
C MET A 110 -11.29 6.31 7.11
N ILE A 111 -10.10 6.70 6.67
CA ILE A 111 -9.75 6.80 5.24
C ILE A 111 -8.86 5.61 4.89
N ASP A 112 -9.42 4.63 4.18
CA ASP A 112 -8.70 3.39 3.85
C ASP A 112 -7.77 3.57 2.65
N MET A 113 -6.59 4.12 2.92
CA MET A 113 -5.58 4.36 1.88
C MET A 113 -4.97 3.10 1.30
N ASP A 114 -5.00 1.97 2.00
CA ASP A 114 -4.54 0.68 1.46
C ASP A 114 -5.40 0.29 0.24
N THR A 115 -6.72 0.28 0.41
CA THR A 115 -7.66 -0.01 -0.68
C THR A 115 -7.64 1.05 -1.78
N LEU A 116 -7.65 2.33 -1.41
CA LEU A 116 -7.67 3.44 -2.37
C LEU A 116 -6.40 3.50 -3.21
N ALA A 117 -5.23 3.34 -2.59
CA ALA A 117 -3.96 3.30 -3.30
C ALA A 117 -3.86 2.09 -4.23
N ARG A 118 -4.30 0.90 -3.78
CA ARG A 118 -4.38 -0.30 -4.61
C ARG A 118 -5.20 -0.05 -5.88
N ASN A 119 -6.42 0.45 -5.72
CA ASN A 119 -7.32 0.68 -6.85
C ASN A 119 -6.75 1.73 -7.83
N TYR A 120 -6.15 2.79 -7.30
CA TYR A 120 -5.47 3.80 -8.11
C TYR A 120 -4.30 3.21 -8.89
N MET A 121 -3.43 2.46 -8.25
CA MET A 121 -2.29 1.82 -8.91
C MET A 121 -2.72 0.83 -10.00
N LEU A 122 -3.74 0.00 -9.73
CA LEU A 122 -4.28 -0.93 -10.72
C LEU A 122 -4.85 -0.20 -11.95
N SER A 123 -5.50 0.95 -11.75
CA SER A 123 -6.02 1.75 -12.86
C SER A 123 -4.93 2.34 -13.77
N LEU A 124 -3.70 2.46 -13.27
CA LEU A 124 -2.55 3.05 -13.98
C LEU A 124 -1.58 2.00 -14.54
N GLY A 125 -1.54 0.81 -13.96
CA GLY A 125 -0.58 -0.25 -14.28
C GLY A 125 0.83 0.01 -13.74
N TYR A 126 1.67 -1.03 -13.80
CA TYR A 126 3.01 -1.01 -13.18
C TYR A 126 3.91 0.10 -13.71
N THR A 127 4.02 0.23 -15.04
CA THR A 127 4.95 1.20 -15.65
C THR A 127 4.67 2.62 -15.20
N TYR A 128 3.40 3.03 -15.21
CA TYR A 128 3.03 4.37 -14.73
C TYR A 128 3.26 4.48 -13.23
N THR A 129 2.80 3.52 -12.46
CA THR A 129 2.90 3.54 -10.99
C THR A 129 4.33 3.65 -10.52
N SER A 130 5.26 2.81 -11.00
CA SER A 130 6.66 2.85 -10.61
C SER A 130 7.33 4.17 -11.01
N GLN A 131 7.12 4.61 -12.25
CA GLN A 131 7.85 5.74 -12.82
C GLN A 131 7.28 7.12 -12.47
N PHE A 132 6.02 7.22 -12.05
CA PHE A 132 5.33 8.49 -11.80
C PHE A 132 4.79 8.63 -10.38
N VAL A 133 4.48 7.54 -9.71
CA VAL A 133 3.90 7.56 -8.35
C VAL A 133 4.97 7.26 -7.31
N PHE A 134 5.69 6.16 -7.48
CA PHE A 134 6.75 5.75 -6.57
C PHE A 134 8.14 6.22 -7.01
N ASN A 135 9.12 6.15 -6.11
CA ASN A 135 10.42 6.77 -6.31
C ASN A 135 11.36 5.88 -7.16
N HIS A 136 11.01 5.71 -8.43
CA HIS A 136 11.91 5.18 -9.46
C HIS A 136 12.54 6.33 -10.27
N ALA A 137 12.91 7.40 -9.59
CA ALA A 137 13.56 8.56 -10.20
C ALA A 137 15.01 8.23 -10.57
N THR A 138 15.46 8.72 -11.71
CA THR A 138 16.83 8.49 -12.18
C THR A 138 17.75 9.70 -11.93
N LYS A 139 19.06 9.44 -11.86
CA LYS A 139 20.06 10.49 -11.80
C LYS A 139 20.04 11.42 -13.02
N ALA A 140 19.61 10.92 -14.16
CA ALA A 140 19.42 11.73 -15.37
C ALA A 140 18.23 12.68 -15.25
N GLU A 141 17.24 12.34 -14.45
CA GLU A 141 16.07 13.18 -14.17
C GLU A 141 16.34 14.22 -13.08
N TYR A 142 17.13 13.84 -12.07
CA TYR A 142 17.40 14.68 -10.90
C TYR A 142 18.89 14.76 -10.61
N SER A 143 19.46 15.94 -10.76
CA SER A 143 20.89 16.19 -10.60
C SER A 143 21.43 15.97 -9.18
N ASN A 144 20.54 15.99 -8.16
CA ASN A 144 20.90 15.78 -6.76
C ASN A 144 20.89 14.31 -6.32
N LEU A 145 20.49 13.38 -7.18
CA LEU A 145 20.54 11.95 -6.87
C LEU A 145 21.96 11.40 -7.05
N GLY A 146 22.40 10.60 -6.08
CA GLY A 146 23.67 9.87 -6.15
C GLY A 146 23.64 8.71 -7.16
N SER A 147 22.49 8.04 -7.27
CA SER A 147 22.22 6.90 -8.16
C SER A 147 20.76 6.87 -8.56
N ASP A 148 20.44 6.07 -9.58
CA ASP A 148 19.05 5.75 -9.92
C ASP A 148 18.36 5.07 -8.73
N GLN A 149 17.10 5.35 -8.54
CA GLN A 149 16.27 4.81 -7.47
C GLN A 149 15.34 3.73 -8.01
N ALA A 150 15.08 2.72 -7.20
CA ALA A 150 14.07 1.68 -7.43
C ALA A 150 13.33 1.43 -6.11
N ASP A 151 12.62 2.45 -5.64
CA ASP A 151 11.99 2.47 -4.33
C ASP A 151 10.48 2.36 -4.47
N ASP A 152 9.97 1.20 -4.12
CA ASP A 152 8.54 0.85 -4.20
C ASP A 152 7.73 1.31 -2.97
N VAL A 153 8.34 2.05 -2.05
CA VAL A 153 7.71 2.51 -0.80
C VAL A 153 7.47 4.01 -0.78
N HIS A 154 8.50 4.80 -1.14
CA HIS A 154 8.43 6.25 -1.07
C HIS A 154 7.88 6.86 -2.35
N LEU A 155 7.09 7.91 -2.20
CA LEU A 155 6.40 8.58 -3.30
C LEU A 155 7.28 9.63 -3.97
N GLN A 156 7.13 9.77 -5.28
CA GLN A 156 7.51 10.99 -6.00
C GLN A 156 6.46 12.09 -5.79
N MET A 157 6.78 13.31 -6.23
CA MET A 157 5.86 14.46 -6.17
C MET A 157 4.50 14.15 -6.80
N ASN A 158 4.46 13.50 -7.96
CA ASN A 158 3.21 13.12 -8.62
C ASN A 158 2.38 12.14 -7.78
N GLY A 159 3.03 11.17 -7.15
CA GLY A 159 2.38 10.22 -6.26
C GLY A 159 1.82 10.89 -5.01
N ALA A 160 2.61 11.76 -4.37
CA ALA A 160 2.16 12.51 -3.19
C ALA A 160 0.96 13.41 -3.54
N ASN A 161 1.00 14.10 -4.67
CA ASN A 161 -0.11 14.94 -5.14
C ASN A 161 -1.36 14.09 -5.47
N ALA A 162 -1.18 12.92 -6.10
CA ALA A 162 -2.28 12.03 -6.42
C ALA A 162 -2.96 11.49 -5.15
N TYR A 163 -2.18 11.01 -4.20
CA TYR A 163 -2.74 10.51 -2.93
C TYR A 163 -3.38 11.62 -2.10
N GLY A 164 -2.81 12.84 -2.11
CA GLY A 164 -3.46 14.01 -1.51
C GLY A 164 -4.84 14.28 -2.12
N ARG A 165 -4.98 14.19 -3.45
CA ARG A 165 -6.28 14.31 -4.12
C ARG A 165 -7.25 13.21 -3.71
N ILE A 166 -6.81 11.95 -3.72
CA ILE A 166 -7.63 10.79 -3.34
C ILE A 166 -8.16 10.96 -1.90
N ILE A 167 -7.29 11.30 -0.95
CA ILE A 167 -7.69 11.57 0.44
C ILE A 167 -8.75 12.67 0.51
N THR A 168 -8.52 13.74 -0.20
CA THR A 168 -9.37 14.92 -0.26
C THR A 168 -10.76 14.61 -0.85
N GLU A 169 -10.80 13.83 -1.92
CA GLU A 169 -12.03 13.35 -2.54
C GLU A 169 -12.81 12.43 -1.61
N GLN A 170 -12.12 11.52 -0.91
CA GLN A 170 -12.75 10.67 0.09
C GLN A 170 -13.35 11.47 1.26
N MET A 171 -12.68 12.50 1.74
CA MET A 171 -13.24 13.40 2.76
C MET A 171 -14.57 14.01 2.33
N ARG A 172 -14.68 14.44 1.07
CA ARG A 172 -15.91 15.09 0.56
C ARG A 172 -17.12 14.17 0.50
N VAL A 173 -16.89 12.89 0.23
CA VAL A 173 -17.98 11.89 0.06
C VAL A 173 -18.10 10.96 1.27
N HIS A 174 -17.33 11.18 2.32
CA HIS A 174 -17.26 10.30 3.47
C HIS A 174 -18.62 10.20 4.18
N LYS A 175 -18.98 8.99 4.64
CA LYS A 175 -20.22 8.76 5.37
C LYS A 175 -20.26 9.44 6.73
N ASP A 176 -19.10 9.51 7.41
CA ASP A 176 -18.99 10.20 8.68
C ASP A 176 -19.08 11.72 8.47
N PRO A 177 -20.02 12.42 9.15
CA PRO A 177 -20.27 13.84 8.95
C PRO A 177 -19.08 14.73 9.39
N ILE A 178 -18.25 14.26 10.33
CA ILE A 178 -17.05 15.00 10.80
C ILE A 178 -16.01 15.02 9.70
N VAL A 179 -15.71 13.86 9.10
CA VAL A 179 -14.76 13.75 7.98
C VAL A 179 -15.28 14.49 6.75
N LYS A 180 -16.58 14.35 6.44
CA LYS A 180 -17.23 15.07 5.34
C LYS A 180 -17.10 16.59 5.51
N LYS A 181 -17.29 17.10 6.71
CA LYS A 181 -17.13 18.52 7.02
C LYS A 181 -15.69 19.00 6.80
N LEU A 182 -14.69 18.15 7.06
CA LEU A 182 -13.29 18.48 6.77
C LEU A 182 -13.09 18.69 5.25
N GLY A 183 -13.79 17.93 4.41
CA GLY A 183 -13.79 18.10 2.96
C GLY A 183 -14.32 19.44 2.48
N ASP A 184 -15.15 20.14 3.27
CA ASP A 184 -15.67 21.48 2.92
C ASP A 184 -14.59 22.59 2.98
N TYR A 185 -13.49 22.33 3.69
CA TYR A 185 -12.37 23.30 3.81
C TYR A 185 -11.35 23.24 2.68
N MET A 186 -11.64 22.46 1.64
CA MET A 186 -10.72 22.33 0.52
C MET A 186 -10.63 23.63 -0.29
N ALA A 187 -9.41 23.96 -0.70
CA ALA A 187 -9.16 25.05 -1.61
C ALA A 187 -9.80 24.77 -3.00
N PRO A 188 -10.16 25.82 -3.76
CA PRO A 188 -10.56 25.67 -5.15
C PRO A 188 -9.51 24.88 -5.95
N MET A 189 -9.95 23.95 -6.79
CA MET A 189 -9.09 23.12 -7.62
C MET A 189 -9.19 23.57 -9.09
N TYR A 190 -8.04 23.55 -9.78
CA TYR A 190 -7.91 23.95 -11.17
C TYR A 190 -7.35 22.78 -11.98
N GLN A 191 -7.91 22.54 -13.16
CA GLN A 191 -7.49 21.44 -14.01
C GLN A 191 -6.17 21.74 -14.73
N VAL A 192 -5.30 20.74 -14.76
CA VAL A 192 -4.17 20.65 -15.70
C VAL A 192 -4.48 19.54 -16.68
N SER A 193 -4.89 19.90 -17.88
CA SER A 193 -5.08 18.95 -18.98
C SER A 193 -3.73 18.60 -19.60
N VAL A 194 -3.47 17.32 -19.84
CA VAL A 194 -2.23 16.84 -20.44
C VAL A 194 -2.55 16.07 -21.72
N LYS A 195 -1.83 16.40 -22.79
CA LYS A 195 -1.95 15.76 -24.09
C LYS A 195 -0.61 15.30 -24.61
N VAL A 196 -0.63 14.36 -25.55
CA VAL A 196 0.55 13.85 -26.27
C VAL A 196 0.31 14.03 -27.76
N SER A 197 1.26 14.64 -28.47
CA SER A 197 1.14 14.90 -29.90
C SER A 197 2.41 14.54 -30.67
N PRO A 198 2.37 13.64 -31.67
CA PRO A 198 1.24 12.80 -32.07
C PRO A 198 0.89 11.78 -30.97
N ALA A 199 -0.39 11.40 -30.89
CA ALA A 199 -0.84 10.37 -29.97
C ALA A 199 -0.06 9.06 -30.15
N GLY A 200 0.26 8.40 -29.03
CA GLY A 200 1.00 7.14 -29.04
C GLY A 200 2.51 7.28 -29.27
N SER A 201 3.07 8.49 -29.16
CA SER A 201 4.53 8.72 -29.24
C SER A 201 5.26 8.45 -27.93
N ASP A 202 4.53 8.29 -26.84
CA ASP A 202 5.04 8.01 -25.49
C ASP A 202 4.78 6.56 -25.07
N SER A 203 5.57 6.08 -24.14
CA SER A 203 5.30 4.85 -23.38
C SER A 203 4.42 5.16 -22.16
N ALA A 204 4.60 6.32 -21.57
CA ALA A 204 3.77 6.86 -20.50
C ALA A 204 3.92 8.38 -20.42
N THR A 205 2.86 9.08 -20.06
CA THR A 205 2.86 10.53 -19.82
C THR A 205 1.95 10.85 -18.64
N SER A 206 2.30 11.89 -17.87
CA SER A 206 1.44 12.38 -16.77
C SER A 206 0.00 12.52 -17.21
N ILE A 207 -0.92 11.98 -16.43
CA ILE A 207 -2.36 12.10 -16.70
C ILE A 207 -2.87 13.51 -16.38
N SER A 208 -3.97 13.90 -17.01
CA SER A 208 -4.70 15.11 -16.63
C SER A 208 -5.17 15.00 -15.18
N ALA A 209 -4.98 16.05 -14.41
CA ALA A 209 -5.33 16.07 -13.01
C ALA A 209 -5.68 17.50 -12.57
N TYR A 210 -6.03 17.68 -11.31
CA TYR A 210 -6.38 19.00 -10.75
C TYR A 210 -5.60 19.27 -9.47
N TYR A 211 -5.34 20.55 -9.22
CA TYR A 211 -4.46 21.02 -8.17
C TYR A 211 -4.99 22.35 -7.61
N PRO A 212 -4.79 22.65 -6.32
CA PRO A 212 -5.04 23.97 -5.79
C PRO A 212 -3.96 24.96 -6.24
N GLU A 213 -4.28 26.24 -6.20
CA GLU A 213 -3.29 27.31 -6.39
C GLU A 213 -2.11 27.16 -5.44
N GLY A 214 -0.91 27.47 -5.92
CA GLY A 214 0.33 27.42 -5.13
C GLY A 214 0.97 26.03 -5.07
N MET A 215 0.30 24.96 -5.48
CA MET A 215 0.89 23.64 -5.49
C MET A 215 1.93 23.48 -6.61
N THR A 216 3.06 22.87 -6.30
CA THR A 216 4.04 22.47 -7.33
C THR A 216 3.52 21.26 -8.09
N VAL A 217 3.42 21.39 -9.40
CA VAL A 217 2.98 20.35 -10.33
C VAL A 217 4.18 19.84 -11.10
N MET A 218 4.25 18.55 -11.31
CA MET A 218 5.25 17.90 -12.16
C MET A 218 4.55 17.17 -13.30
N LEU A 219 4.95 17.50 -14.53
CA LEU A 219 4.61 16.76 -15.73
C LEU A 219 5.83 15.99 -16.19
N LYS A 220 5.66 14.71 -16.49
CA LYS A 220 6.71 13.81 -16.98
C LYS A 220 6.19 13.04 -18.19
N THR A 221 7.05 12.80 -19.17
CA THR A 221 6.76 11.91 -20.30
C THR A 221 7.92 10.97 -20.54
N ILE A 222 7.63 9.73 -20.93
CA ILE A 222 8.61 8.70 -21.29
C ILE A 222 8.40 8.40 -22.79
N PRO A 223 9.34 8.79 -23.67
CA PRO A 223 9.24 8.52 -25.09
C PRO A 223 9.20 7.01 -25.39
N LYS A 224 8.42 6.61 -26.38
CA LYS A 224 8.61 5.29 -27.00
C LYS A 224 9.98 5.22 -27.70
N ASN A 225 10.50 3.99 -27.80
CA ASN A 225 11.73 3.76 -28.54
C ASN A 225 11.64 4.31 -29.98
N GLY A 226 12.66 5.08 -30.38
CA GLY A 226 12.72 5.73 -31.69
C GLY A 226 11.89 7.00 -31.83
N LYS A 227 11.16 7.44 -30.80
CA LYS A 227 10.39 8.69 -30.81
C LYS A 227 11.18 9.83 -30.17
N LYS A 228 11.29 10.95 -30.89
CA LYS A 228 12.04 12.13 -30.43
C LYS A 228 11.11 13.12 -29.75
N PHE A 229 11.29 13.32 -28.46
CA PHE A 229 10.59 14.36 -27.70
C PHE A 229 11.15 15.74 -28.02
N LEU A 230 10.28 16.69 -28.35
CA LEU A 230 10.66 18.05 -28.72
C LEU A 230 10.49 19.05 -27.56
N GLY A 231 9.63 18.76 -26.60
CA GLY A 231 9.41 19.57 -25.41
C GLY A 231 7.95 19.62 -24.95
N TRP A 232 7.78 20.24 -23.81
CA TRP A 232 6.47 20.62 -23.28
C TRP A 232 6.04 21.97 -23.85
N TYR A 233 4.77 22.08 -24.20
CA TYR A 233 4.16 23.31 -24.69
C TYR A 233 2.91 23.64 -23.87
N ASP A 234 2.75 24.93 -23.55
CA ASP A 234 1.60 25.42 -22.79
C ASP A 234 0.31 25.50 -23.68
N GLY A 235 -0.81 25.84 -23.07
CA GLY A 235 -2.08 25.97 -23.75
C GLY A 235 -2.16 27.15 -24.77
N TYR A 236 -1.14 27.97 -24.85
CA TYR A 236 -1.01 29.03 -25.87
C TYR A 236 -0.14 28.58 -27.04
N GLY A 237 0.49 27.44 -26.98
CA GLY A 237 1.38 26.91 -27.98
C GLY A 237 2.84 27.34 -27.81
N ASN A 238 3.20 27.95 -26.69
CA ASN A 238 4.58 28.30 -26.40
C ASN A 238 5.32 27.13 -25.82
N LYS A 239 6.55 26.89 -26.27
CA LYS A 239 7.43 25.91 -25.63
C LYS A 239 7.81 26.41 -24.23
N VAL A 240 7.47 25.63 -23.22
CA VAL A 240 7.85 25.92 -21.85
C VAL A 240 9.23 25.31 -21.56
N SER A 241 10.08 26.10 -20.91
CA SER A 241 11.45 25.71 -20.54
C SER A 241 11.70 26.04 -19.07
N GLY A 242 12.60 25.27 -18.47
CA GLY A 242 12.94 25.41 -17.06
C GLY A 242 11.98 24.65 -16.15
N ASN A 243 12.38 24.56 -14.91
CA ASN A 243 11.64 23.86 -13.86
C ASN A 243 11.59 24.72 -12.60
N SER A 244 10.45 24.75 -11.93
CA SER A 244 10.30 25.38 -10.61
C SER A 244 11.02 24.63 -9.50
N VAL A 245 11.44 23.38 -9.76
CA VAL A 245 12.27 22.54 -8.89
C VAL A 245 13.68 22.48 -9.48
N SER A 246 14.65 23.10 -8.80
CA SER A 246 16.02 23.30 -9.33
C SER A 246 16.81 22.01 -9.53
N SER A 247 16.47 20.93 -8.81
CA SER A 247 17.13 19.63 -8.95
C SER A 247 16.68 18.83 -10.19
N VAL A 248 15.61 19.25 -10.86
CA VAL A 248 15.12 18.58 -12.09
C VAL A 248 15.99 18.98 -13.27
N SER A 249 16.65 18.00 -13.88
CA SER A 249 17.59 18.17 -15.00
C SER A 249 17.08 17.60 -16.34
N SER A 250 16.14 16.69 -16.32
CA SER A 250 15.61 16.06 -17.53
C SER A 250 14.72 17.00 -18.33
N PRO A 251 14.89 17.12 -19.66
CA PRO A 251 13.97 17.86 -20.52
C PRO A 251 12.58 17.22 -20.63
N ASN A 252 12.46 15.94 -20.27
CA ASN A 252 11.19 15.21 -20.28
C ASN A 252 10.29 15.57 -19.10
N ILE A 253 10.82 16.27 -18.11
CA ILE A 253 10.10 16.73 -16.92
C ILE A 253 9.91 18.25 -17.00
N HIS A 254 8.69 18.71 -16.76
CA HIS A 254 8.36 20.13 -16.59
C HIS A 254 7.68 20.31 -15.22
N THR A 255 8.23 21.22 -14.41
CA THR A 255 7.65 21.57 -13.11
C THR A 255 7.28 23.04 -13.08
N PHE A 256 6.12 23.34 -12.50
CA PHE A 256 5.62 24.71 -12.35
C PHE A 256 4.76 24.82 -11.09
N VAL A 257 4.54 26.05 -10.65
CA VAL A 257 3.61 26.33 -9.54
C VAL A 257 2.22 26.61 -10.13
N MET A 258 1.22 25.87 -9.66
CA MET A 258 -0.16 26.02 -10.12
C MET A 258 -0.68 27.39 -9.81
N LYS A 259 -1.28 28.03 -10.81
CA LYS A 259 -1.99 29.31 -10.68
C LYS A 259 -3.48 29.06 -10.46
N ASN A 260 -4.20 30.12 -10.14
CA ASN A 260 -5.66 30.08 -9.98
C ASN A 260 -6.40 30.03 -11.35
N ALA A 261 -5.90 29.21 -12.27
CA ALA A 261 -6.51 29.02 -13.58
C ALA A 261 -6.26 27.61 -14.10
N SER A 262 -7.33 26.96 -14.58
CA SER A 262 -7.23 25.72 -15.33
C SER A 262 -6.44 25.93 -16.64
N THR A 263 -5.60 24.96 -16.99
CA THR A 263 -4.64 25.08 -18.09
C THR A 263 -4.43 23.76 -18.81
N GLN A 264 -3.66 23.79 -19.91
CA GLN A 264 -3.30 22.60 -20.67
C GLN A 264 -1.80 22.61 -20.99
N PHE A 265 -1.22 21.42 -21.03
CA PHE A 265 0.11 21.19 -21.56
C PHE A 265 0.09 20.06 -22.58
N THR A 266 0.94 20.20 -23.62
CA THR A 266 1.13 19.16 -24.63
C THR A 266 2.57 18.68 -24.62
N ALA A 267 2.78 17.37 -24.44
CA ALA A 267 4.05 16.71 -24.73
C ALA A 267 4.18 16.55 -26.24
N VAL A 268 5.03 17.37 -26.88
CA VAL A 268 5.19 17.37 -28.34
C VAL A 268 6.37 16.53 -28.75
N TYR A 269 6.13 15.64 -29.67
CA TYR A 269 7.12 14.78 -30.33
C TYR A 269 7.27 15.14 -31.81
N GLU A 270 8.32 14.61 -32.46
CA GLU A 270 8.54 14.87 -33.90
C GLU A 270 7.32 14.48 -34.75
N GLY A 271 6.91 15.38 -35.61
CA GLY A 271 5.68 15.27 -36.39
C GLY A 271 4.40 15.72 -35.69
N GLY A 272 4.48 16.11 -34.42
CA GLY A 272 3.34 16.63 -33.64
C GLY A 272 3.33 18.15 -33.53
N ASN A 273 2.22 18.69 -33.03
CA ASN A 273 2.02 20.11 -32.77
C ASN A 273 1.41 20.30 -31.36
N ALA A 274 1.67 21.49 -30.79
CA ALA A 274 1.01 21.91 -29.55
C ALA A 274 -0.48 22.16 -29.82
N GLU A 275 -1.34 21.71 -28.93
CA GLU A 275 -2.77 21.97 -28.95
C GLU A 275 -3.11 23.17 -28.08
N LYS A 276 -3.97 24.06 -28.59
CA LYS A 276 -4.43 25.22 -27.82
C LYS A 276 -5.46 24.79 -26.76
N TYR A 277 -5.37 25.39 -25.61
CA TYR A 277 -6.39 25.28 -24.58
C TYR A 277 -7.66 26.04 -24.98
N THR A 278 -8.80 25.38 -24.86
CA THR A 278 -10.11 25.94 -25.24
C THR A 278 -11.06 26.04 -24.03
N GLY A 279 -10.60 25.72 -22.83
CA GLY A 279 -11.39 25.85 -21.61
C GLY A 279 -11.52 27.28 -21.12
N ASP A 280 -12.40 27.51 -20.16
CA ASP A 280 -12.67 28.83 -19.58
C ASP A 280 -11.68 29.27 -18.50
N GLY A 281 -10.76 28.38 -18.11
CA GLY A 281 -9.75 28.64 -17.10
C GLY A 281 -10.25 28.62 -15.65
N LYS A 282 -11.55 28.39 -15.42
CA LYS A 282 -12.13 28.45 -14.05
C LYS A 282 -11.75 27.27 -13.20
N ALA A 283 -11.97 27.43 -11.89
CA ALA A 283 -11.93 26.32 -10.95
C ALA A 283 -12.99 25.27 -11.31
N LEU A 284 -12.70 24.02 -10.98
CA LEU A 284 -13.65 22.93 -11.13
C LEU A 284 -14.83 23.14 -10.16
N THR A 285 -16.04 23.07 -10.67
CA THR A 285 -17.28 23.04 -9.86
C THR A 285 -17.65 21.64 -9.45
N GLU A 286 -17.24 20.65 -10.25
CA GLU A 286 -17.43 19.23 -9.99
C GLU A 286 -16.10 18.49 -10.20
N PHE A 287 -15.86 17.43 -9.41
CA PHE A 287 -14.69 16.60 -9.60
C PHE A 287 -14.95 15.60 -10.73
N PRO A 288 -13.93 15.30 -11.55
CA PRO A 288 -14.07 14.32 -12.62
C PRO A 288 -14.60 12.99 -12.10
N THR A 289 -15.52 12.39 -12.82
CA THR A 289 -16.00 11.03 -12.56
C THR A 289 -14.84 10.05 -12.76
N GLY A 290 -14.60 9.17 -11.83
CA GLY A 290 -13.43 8.26 -11.78
C GLY A 290 -12.68 8.38 -10.47
N THR A 291 -13.03 9.35 -9.65
CA THR A 291 -12.70 9.40 -8.24
C THR A 291 -13.13 8.11 -7.56
N PRO A 292 -12.31 7.52 -6.69
CA PRO A 292 -12.75 6.40 -5.88
C PRO A 292 -14.07 6.75 -5.21
N LYS A 293 -15.09 5.95 -5.47
CA LYS A 293 -16.38 6.08 -4.81
C LYS A 293 -16.20 5.83 -3.31
N SER A 294 -17.20 6.18 -2.52
CA SER A 294 -17.26 5.83 -1.10
C SER A 294 -16.81 4.39 -0.86
N LEU A 295 -16.18 4.12 0.28
CA LEU A 295 -15.84 2.74 0.68
C LEU A 295 -17.04 1.79 0.64
N ASP A 296 -18.26 2.33 0.77
CA ASP A 296 -19.52 1.56 0.63
C ASP A 296 -19.76 1.08 -0.81
N ASP A 297 -19.12 1.71 -1.82
CA ASP A 297 -19.17 1.32 -3.23
C ASP A 297 -17.97 0.45 -3.65
N VAL A 298 -16.98 0.28 -2.78
CA VAL A 298 -15.85 -0.62 -3.00
C VAL A 298 -16.28 -1.99 -2.48
N THR A 299 -16.68 -2.86 -3.38
CA THR A 299 -16.71 -4.29 -3.09
C THR A 299 -15.29 -4.70 -2.75
N PHE A 300 -15.04 -5.03 -1.47
CA PHE A 300 -13.86 -5.77 -1.11
C PHE A 300 -13.95 -7.09 -1.87
N GLU A 301 -13.20 -7.20 -2.94
CA GLU A 301 -12.95 -8.50 -3.53
C GLU A 301 -12.28 -9.30 -2.42
N PRO A 302 -12.86 -10.42 -1.99
CA PRO A 302 -12.14 -11.32 -1.11
C PRO A 302 -10.82 -11.61 -1.82
N PHE A 303 -9.73 -11.72 -1.06
CA PHE A 303 -8.44 -12.11 -1.60
C PHE A 303 -8.67 -13.33 -2.52
N THR A 304 -8.67 -13.09 -3.82
CA THR A 304 -8.75 -14.18 -4.77
C THR A 304 -7.34 -14.68 -4.89
N PRO A 305 -7.07 -15.94 -4.46
CA PRO A 305 -5.76 -16.51 -4.67
C PRO A 305 -5.46 -16.40 -6.14
N ILE A 306 -4.35 -15.82 -6.46
CA ILE A 306 -3.85 -15.85 -7.81
C ILE A 306 -3.37 -17.30 -7.98
N GLY A 307 -4.25 -18.14 -8.47
CA GLY A 307 -3.84 -19.40 -9.07
C GLY A 307 -2.94 -19.00 -10.22
N GLY A 308 -1.63 -19.05 -9.98
CA GLY A 308 -0.66 -18.67 -10.97
C GLY A 308 -0.91 -19.46 -12.24
N ASN A 309 -1.14 -18.77 -13.35
CA ASN A 309 -1.11 -19.37 -14.67
C ASN A 309 0.32 -19.72 -15.11
N GLY A 310 1.26 -19.87 -14.17
CA GLY A 310 2.49 -20.59 -14.30
C GLY A 310 3.61 -19.96 -15.12
N GLU A 311 3.49 -18.74 -15.64
CA GLU A 311 4.59 -18.16 -16.45
C GLU A 311 5.66 -17.41 -15.62
N ASN A 312 5.34 -17.01 -14.39
CA ASN A 312 6.30 -16.33 -13.49
C ASN A 312 6.35 -16.93 -12.08
N ASP A 313 5.63 -18.02 -11.83
CA ASP A 313 5.70 -18.71 -10.55
C ASP A 313 7.07 -19.41 -10.43
N VAL A 314 7.73 -19.22 -9.30
CA VAL A 314 8.90 -20.02 -8.93
C VAL A 314 8.41 -21.45 -8.79
N LYS A 315 8.66 -22.27 -9.80
CA LYS A 315 8.30 -23.70 -9.76
C LYS A 315 9.21 -24.38 -8.77
N VAL A 316 8.65 -24.74 -7.66
CA VAL A 316 9.37 -25.48 -6.64
C VAL A 316 9.62 -26.91 -7.14
N ASP A 317 10.84 -27.41 -6.91
CA ASP A 317 11.21 -28.77 -7.29
C ASP A 317 10.46 -29.78 -6.41
N LYS A 318 9.43 -30.41 -6.99
CA LYS A 318 8.58 -31.42 -6.35
C LYS A 318 9.34 -32.67 -5.87
N ASN A 319 10.62 -32.82 -6.22
CA ASN A 319 11.42 -33.98 -5.84
C ASN A 319 12.08 -33.85 -4.46
N ILE A 320 11.94 -32.69 -3.79
CA ILE A 320 12.61 -32.43 -2.51
C ILE A 320 11.57 -32.27 -1.40
N LYS A 321 10.91 -33.33 -1.05
CA LYS A 321 9.76 -33.43 -0.14
C LYS A 321 8.48 -32.78 -0.64
N ASN A 322 7.43 -33.52 -0.47
CA ASN A 322 6.08 -33.17 -0.88
C ASN A 322 5.69 -31.79 -0.34
N PHE A 323 5.64 -30.83 -1.20
CA PHE A 323 5.01 -29.56 -0.97
C PHE A 323 3.57 -29.64 -0.45
N PHE A 324 3.01 -30.81 -0.49
CA PHE A 324 1.61 -31.10 -0.23
C PHE A 324 1.37 -31.77 1.10
N ASP A 325 2.40 -31.97 1.91
CA ASP A 325 2.28 -32.76 3.13
C ASP A 325 2.96 -32.05 4.31
N ALA A 326 2.21 -31.15 4.93
CA ALA A 326 2.67 -30.38 6.08
C ALA A 326 2.65 -31.17 7.41
N PHE A 327 2.16 -32.43 7.38
CA PHE A 327 1.95 -33.17 8.62
C PHE A 327 3.24 -33.68 9.27
N ILE A 328 4.36 -33.72 8.53
CA ILE A 328 5.67 -34.10 9.10
C ILE A 328 6.70 -33.01 8.80
N PRO A 329 6.83 -32.00 9.65
CA PRO A 329 7.93 -31.04 9.54
C PRO A 329 9.28 -31.71 9.86
N ASP A 330 10.37 -31.10 9.35
CA ASP A 330 11.74 -31.56 9.65
C ASP A 330 12.12 -31.35 11.12
N SER A 331 11.54 -30.33 11.76
CA SER A 331 11.64 -30.04 13.18
C SER A 331 10.43 -29.23 13.65
N GLY A 332 10.09 -29.31 14.92
CA GLY A 332 8.97 -28.53 15.43
C GLY A 332 8.59 -28.84 16.87
N ILE A 333 7.72 -27.99 17.42
CA ILE A 333 7.01 -28.16 18.67
C ILE A 333 5.52 -28.29 18.35
N GLY A 334 5.01 -29.50 18.34
CA GLY A 334 3.66 -29.84 17.95
C GLY A 334 3.54 -31.34 17.70
N TYR A 335 2.49 -31.76 17.03
CA TYR A 335 2.12 -33.14 16.87
C TYR A 335 1.65 -33.43 15.43
N SER A 336 2.13 -34.55 14.86
CA SER A 336 1.50 -35.10 13.66
C SER A 336 0.29 -35.92 14.07
N GLU A 337 -0.89 -35.59 13.59
CA GLU A 337 -2.15 -36.20 14.00
C GLU A 337 -3.01 -36.58 12.78
N SER A 338 -3.98 -37.46 13.01
CA SER A 338 -4.96 -37.88 11.98
C SER A 338 -6.37 -38.07 12.56
N ASN A 339 -6.61 -37.46 13.76
CA ASN A 339 -7.83 -37.66 14.54
C ASN A 339 -8.99 -36.72 14.12
N ASN A 340 -8.76 -35.71 13.27
CA ASN A 340 -9.78 -34.82 12.75
C ASN A 340 -10.00 -35.11 11.25
N ALA A 341 -11.22 -35.47 10.86
CA ALA A 341 -11.52 -35.83 9.48
C ALA A 341 -11.43 -34.63 8.50
N GLY A 342 -11.25 -34.94 7.21
CA GLY A 342 -11.29 -33.97 6.12
C GLY A 342 -9.93 -33.42 5.67
N PHE A 343 -8.82 -33.83 6.27
CA PHE A 343 -7.47 -33.55 5.78
C PHE A 343 -7.13 -34.38 4.54
N HIS A 344 -6.08 -33.97 3.83
CA HIS A 344 -5.51 -34.70 2.71
C HIS A 344 -4.28 -35.52 3.16
N GLY A 345 -3.96 -36.58 2.42
CA GLY A 345 -2.80 -37.41 2.75
C GLY A 345 -2.97 -38.27 3.99
N GLU A 346 -1.93 -38.36 4.82
CA GLU A 346 -1.84 -39.28 5.98
C GLU A 346 -2.11 -38.61 7.32
N GLY A 347 -2.19 -37.28 7.37
CA GLY A 347 -2.39 -36.54 8.61
C GLY A 347 -2.25 -35.02 8.44
N PHE A 348 -2.17 -34.34 9.55
CA PHE A 348 -2.00 -32.88 9.62
C PHE A 348 -1.05 -32.53 10.78
N TRP A 349 -0.46 -31.33 10.73
CA TRP A 349 0.34 -30.78 11.81
C TRP A 349 -0.54 -30.00 12.78
N ASN A 350 -0.53 -30.41 14.05
CA ASN A 350 -1.15 -29.74 15.18
C ASN A 350 -0.09 -29.05 16.02
N PHE A 351 -0.10 -27.73 16.12
CA PHE A 351 0.78 -26.98 16.99
C PHE A 351 0.52 -27.35 18.45
N ALA A 352 1.56 -27.35 19.29
CA ALA A 352 1.34 -27.36 20.74
C ALA A 352 0.50 -26.14 21.14
N ASN A 353 -0.37 -26.31 22.15
CA ASN A 353 -1.26 -25.24 22.62
C ASN A 353 -0.47 -24.17 23.40
N GLU A 354 0.48 -23.56 22.75
CA GLU A 354 1.33 -22.52 23.32
C GLU A 354 1.83 -21.56 22.22
N LYS A 355 2.10 -20.33 22.60
CA LYS A 355 2.74 -19.37 21.72
C LYS A 355 4.16 -19.84 21.36
N ASN A 356 4.57 -19.58 20.13
CA ASN A 356 5.86 -19.98 19.54
C ASN A 356 6.02 -21.49 19.31
N SER A 357 4.96 -22.30 19.42
CA SER A 357 4.99 -23.64 18.85
C SER A 357 5.17 -23.55 17.34
N TYR A 358 5.93 -24.45 16.72
CA TYR A 358 6.31 -24.30 15.31
C TYR A 358 6.50 -25.62 14.58
N GLY A 359 6.45 -25.55 13.24
CA GLY A 359 6.93 -26.60 12.34
C GLY A 359 7.84 -26.00 11.28
N SER A 360 9.01 -26.59 11.05
CA SER A 360 10.00 -26.13 10.07
C SER A 360 10.19 -27.15 8.95
N TYR A 361 10.29 -26.65 7.71
CA TYR A 361 10.42 -27.44 6.49
C TYR A 361 11.61 -26.94 5.68
N ARG A 362 12.47 -27.84 5.23
CA ARG A 362 13.51 -27.50 4.24
C ARG A 362 12.91 -27.47 2.85
N MET A 363 13.14 -26.38 2.17
CA MET A 363 12.65 -26.14 0.83
C MET A 363 13.78 -25.74 -0.09
N LYS A 364 13.64 -26.04 -1.37
CA LYS A 364 14.57 -25.59 -2.40
C LYS A 364 13.80 -24.87 -3.50
N PHE A 365 14.16 -23.62 -3.70
CA PHE A 365 13.59 -22.76 -4.71
C PHE A 365 14.49 -22.73 -5.95
N PRO A 366 13.96 -22.96 -7.15
CA PRO A 366 14.75 -22.98 -8.39
C PRO A 366 15.18 -21.59 -8.86
N GLY A 367 14.60 -20.53 -8.31
CA GLY A 367 14.91 -19.12 -8.60
C GLY A 367 14.50 -18.22 -7.45
N ALA A 368 15.12 -17.04 -7.36
CA ALA A 368 14.66 -15.99 -6.49
C ALA A 368 13.42 -15.31 -7.10
N GLY A 369 12.44 -14.96 -6.27
CA GLY A 369 11.22 -14.29 -6.69
C GLY A 369 10.07 -14.49 -5.72
N TYR A 370 8.89 -14.09 -6.13
CA TYR A 370 7.70 -14.25 -5.29
C TYR A 370 7.08 -15.64 -5.44
N VAL A 371 6.67 -16.21 -4.32
CA VAL A 371 5.90 -17.45 -4.27
C VAL A 371 4.61 -17.20 -3.51
N THR A 372 3.49 -17.67 -4.05
CA THR A 372 2.22 -17.70 -3.32
C THR A 372 2.09 -19.04 -2.62
N LEU A 373 1.97 -19.01 -1.30
CA LEU A 373 1.76 -20.18 -0.49
C LEU A 373 0.28 -20.27 -0.12
N ALA A 374 -0.35 -21.39 -0.48
CA ALA A 374 -1.71 -21.73 -0.09
C ALA A 374 -1.64 -22.72 1.07
N ILE A 375 -2.15 -22.35 2.23
CA ILE A 375 -2.08 -23.16 3.45
C ILE A 375 -3.47 -23.68 3.76
N ILE A 376 -3.68 -24.98 3.70
CA ILE A 376 -4.94 -25.62 4.11
C ILE A 376 -4.89 -25.82 5.63
N TYR A 377 -5.85 -25.21 6.32
CA TYR A 377 -5.89 -25.21 7.77
C TYR A 377 -7.28 -25.49 8.33
N ALA A 378 -7.34 -25.95 9.57
CA ALA A 378 -8.56 -26.01 10.36
C ALA A 378 -8.37 -25.28 11.70
N ASN A 379 -9.34 -24.43 12.05
CA ASN A 379 -9.41 -23.76 13.33
C ASN A 379 -10.81 -23.98 13.95
N GLY A 380 -10.93 -24.97 14.79
CA GLY A 380 -12.16 -25.27 15.53
C GLY A 380 -12.36 -24.43 16.79
N GLY A 381 -11.49 -23.46 17.06
CA GLY A 381 -11.60 -22.50 18.15
C GLY A 381 -12.62 -21.39 17.85
N THR A 382 -12.68 -20.39 18.72
CA THR A 382 -13.58 -19.23 18.60
C THR A 382 -12.87 -17.93 18.25
N THR A 383 -11.53 -17.95 18.19
CA THR A 383 -10.67 -16.81 17.92
C THR A 383 -9.73 -17.12 16.76
N ASP A 384 -9.21 -16.09 16.11
CA ASP A 384 -8.17 -16.25 15.10
C ASP A 384 -6.90 -16.87 15.72
N ARG A 385 -6.39 -17.94 15.11
CA ARG A 385 -5.16 -18.62 15.49
C ARG A 385 -4.04 -18.23 14.53
N MET A 386 -3.68 -16.96 14.55
CA MET A 386 -2.62 -16.42 13.71
C MET A 386 -1.33 -17.20 13.78
N ILE A 387 -0.71 -17.38 12.63
CA ILE A 387 0.63 -17.95 12.51
C ILE A 387 1.57 -16.98 11.79
N ASN A 388 2.85 -17.11 12.11
CA ASN A 388 3.92 -16.49 11.35
C ASN A 388 4.53 -17.56 10.42
N ALA A 389 4.52 -17.30 9.12
CA ALA A 389 5.35 -18.03 8.17
C ALA A 389 6.67 -17.28 8.00
N TYR A 390 7.77 -17.88 8.36
CA TYR A 390 9.10 -17.31 8.22
C TYR A 390 9.88 -18.04 7.13
N LEU A 391 10.41 -17.30 6.18
CA LEU A 391 11.30 -17.82 5.15
C LEU A 391 12.66 -17.11 5.20
N ASP A 392 12.69 -15.83 5.00
CA ASP A 392 13.80 -14.90 5.25
C ASP A 392 13.31 -13.66 6.03
N HIS A 393 11.99 -13.45 6.03
CA HIS A 393 11.26 -12.45 6.80
C HIS A 393 10.06 -13.08 7.47
N ASP A 394 9.42 -12.32 8.35
CA ASP A 394 8.15 -12.69 8.99
C ASP A 394 6.97 -12.36 8.08
N TYR A 395 6.12 -13.37 7.85
CA TYR A 395 4.87 -13.25 7.12
C TYR A 395 3.72 -13.72 8.01
N TYR A 396 2.81 -12.81 8.33
CA TYR A 396 1.73 -13.08 9.27
C TYR A 396 0.48 -13.54 8.53
N ILE A 397 -0.12 -14.61 9.00
CA ILE A 397 -1.24 -15.28 8.36
C ILE A 397 -2.36 -15.40 9.37
N SER A 398 -3.51 -14.83 9.04
CA SER A 398 -4.75 -15.03 9.79
C SER A 398 -5.31 -16.41 9.50
N ALA A 399 -5.73 -17.11 10.54
CA ALA A 399 -6.41 -18.39 10.50
C ALA A 399 -7.70 -18.33 11.33
N PRO A 400 -8.74 -17.60 10.84
CA PRO A 400 -9.98 -17.42 11.55
C PRO A 400 -10.69 -18.76 11.82
N PRO A 401 -11.66 -18.79 12.75
CA PRO A 401 -12.42 -19.99 13.03
C PRO A 401 -13.10 -20.57 11.78
N THR A 402 -12.88 -21.86 11.54
CA THR A 402 -13.54 -22.60 10.44
C THR A 402 -14.85 -23.28 10.90
N GLY A 403 -15.24 -23.07 12.16
CA GLY A 403 -16.44 -23.65 12.75
C GLY A 403 -16.23 -25.02 13.39
N SER A 404 -15.25 -25.81 12.97
CA SER A 404 -14.88 -27.06 13.63
C SER A 404 -13.44 -27.46 13.25
N TRP A 405 -12.84 -28.37 14.01
CA TRP A 405 -11.54 -28.98 13.71
C TRP A 405 -11.57 -29.96 12.51
N THR A 406 -12.74 -30.23 11.98
CA THR A 406 -12.95 -31.08 10.78
C THR A 406 -13.39 -30.28 9.55
N THR A 407 -13.47 -28.97 9.70
CA THR A 407 -13.76 -28.04 8.59
C THR A 407 -12.47 -27.33 8.20
N TRP A 408 -12.03 -27.55 6.98
CA TRP A 408 -10.79 -27.02 6.44
C TRP A 408 -11.06 -25.85 5.51
N ASP A 409 -10.20 -24.84 5.60
CA ASP A 409 -10.21 -23.62 4.77
C ASP A 409 -8.80 -23.36 4.24
N THR A 410 -8.63 -22.39 3.39
CA THR A 410 -7.34 -22.08 2.79
C THR A 410 -6.95 -20.62 3.07
N ALA A 411 -5.82 -20.44 3.72
CA ALA A 411 -5.17 -19.14 3.85
C ALA A 411 -4.06 -18.98 2.81
N TYR A 412 -3.81 -17.76 2.38
CA TYR A 412 -2.81 -17.47 1.37
C TYR A 412 -1.82 -16.42 1.87
N VAL A 413 -0.56 -16.62 1.52
CA VAL A 413 0.49 -15.64 1.77
C VAL A 413 1.44 -15.58 0.57
N VAL A 414 1.87 -14.37 0.22
CA VAL A 414 2.91 -14.18 -0.79
C VAL A 414 4.22 -13.87 -0.08
N MET A 415 5.25 -14.62 -0.42
CA MET A 415 6.55 -14.59 0.22
C MET A 415 7.65 -14.35 -0.82
N ASP A 416 8.71 -13.67 -0.42
CA ASP A 416 9.95 -13.60 -1.21
C ASP A 416 10.69 -14.93 -1.07
N ALA A 417 10.85 -15.65 -2.17
CA ALA A 417 11.58 -16.90 -2.20
C ALA A 417 13.05 -16.63 -2.54
N PRO A 418 14.03 -17.11 -1.75
CA PRO A 418 15.43 -17.05 -2.11
C PRO A 418 15.78 -18.07 -3.18
N LEU A 419 16.88 -17.85 -3.91
CA LEU A 419 17.43 -18.90 -4.75
C LEU A 419 18.09 -19.98 -3.88
N GLY A 420 17.77 -21.24 -4.11
CA GLY A 420 18.41 -22.37 -3.44
C GLY A 420 17.65 -22.92 -2.22
N GLU A 421 18.40 -23.46 -1.25
CA GLU A 421 17.77 -24.06 -0.07
C GLU A 421 17.45 -22.99 0.97
N ALA A 422 16.24 -23.11 1.57
CA ALA A 422 15.78 -22.27 2.67
C ALA A 422 14.92 -23.06 3.66
N GLU A 423 14.82 -22.56 4.88
CA GLU A 423 13.92 -23.08 5.90
C GLU A 423 12.63 -22.25 5.90
N LEU A 424 11.51 -22.89 5.57
CA LEU A 424 10.17 -22.33 5.80
C LEU A 424 9.70 -22.79 7.19
N ARG A 425 9.38 -21.83 8.06
CA ARG A 425 8.88 -22.12 9.41
C ARG A 425 7.50 -21.51 9.60
N PHE A 426 6.55 -22.33 10.03
CA PHE A 426 5.27 -21.85 10.57
C PHE A 426 5.34 -21.82 12.09
N MET A 427 4.99 -20.71 12.71
CA MET A 427 5.04 -20.51 14.15
C MET A 427 3.73 -19.92 14.68
N SER A 428 3.19 -20.48 15.72
CA SER A 428 2.01 -19.96 16.41
C SER A 428 2.27 -18.62 17.07
N LEU A 429 1.36 -17.68 16.88
CA LEU A 429 1.40 -16.36 17.53
C LEU A 429 0.45 -16.24 18.72
N THR A 430 -0.40 -17.23 18.95
CA THR A 430 -1.41 -17.22 20.01
C THR A 430 -1.05 -18.16 21.16
N SER A 431 -1.54 -17.88 22.37
CA SER A 431 -1.35 -18.73 23.55
C SER A 431 -2.02 -20.09 23.44
N ASP A 432 -3.01 -20.19 22.54
CA ASP A 432 -3.78 -21.42 22.31
C ASP A 432 -3.17 -22.30 21.21
N GLY A 433 -1.99 -21.94 20.73
CA GLY A 433 -1.34 -22.59 19.60
C GLY A 433 -1.79 -22.03 18.25
N GLY A 434 -1.32 -22.64 17.15
CA GLY A 434 -1.73 -22.35 15.79
C GLY A 434 -2.99 -23.13 15.37
N PRO A 435 -3.46 -22.96 14.13
CA PRO A 435 -4.45 -23.85 13.54
C PRO A 435 -3.83 -25.22 13.23
N ASN A 436 -4.64 -26.24 12.97
CA ASN A 436 -4.12 -27.43 12.32
C ASN A 436 -3.75 -27.12 10.88
N ILE A 437 -2.58 -27.53 10.42
CA ILE A 437 -2.13 -27.38 9.03
C ILE A 437 -2.11 -28.76 8.37
N ASP A 438 -2.87 -28.88 7.31
CA ASP A 438 -2.95 -30.10 6.50
C ASP A 438 -1.83 -30.11 5.45
N MET A 439 -1.80 -29.09 4.61
CA MET A 439 -0.80 -28.94 3.55
C MET A 439 -0.60 -27.47 3.17
N PHE A 440 0.42 -27.23 2.39
CA PHE A 440 0.70 -25.92 1.82
C PHE A 440 1.34 -26.04 0.42
#